data_c0e12e2853f1ea5ec43f35a0293735db
#
_entry.id   c0e12e2853f1ea5ec43f35a0293735db
#
_cell.length_a   1.000
_cell.length_b   1.000
_cell.length_c   1.000
_cell.angle_alpha   90.00
_cell.angle_beta   90.00
_cell.angle_gamma   90.00
#
_symmetry.space_group_name_H-M   'P 1'
#
loop_
_entity.id
_entity.type
_entity.pdbx_description
1 polymer ?
#
loop_
_entity_poly.entity_id
_entity_poly.type
_entity_poly.pdbx_seq_one_letter_code
_entity_poly.pdbx_strand_id
1 'polypeptide(L)'
;MLDKIKKLAKFSISPVSQYIKNRGFRQRTQYAHFLTGKLREQTVLYESYHGKNATGNVFALFLGLLEDPEFSNFTHVWALNNPKDESAEMLRKYKNVRIIERNSTAYLKYVAQAKYLI
;
A
#
# COMPACT_ATOMS: atom_id res chain seq x y z
N MET A 1 -8.15 -8.32 31.24
CA MET A 1 -8.36 -7.72 29.93
C MET A 1 -9.25 -6.50 29.99
N LEU A 2 -10.40 -6.58 30.62
CA LEU A 2 -11.28 -5.42 30.84
C LEU A 2 -10.61 -4.31 31.64
N ASP A 3 -9.75 -4.65 32.60
CA ASP A 3 -9.01 -3.67 33.40
C ASP A 3 -7.99 -2.87 32.59
N LYS A 4 -7.36 -3.50 31.59
CA LYS A 4 -6.44 -2.81 30.67
C LYS A 4 -7.19 -1.81 29.78
N ILE A 5 -8.38 -2.18 29.35
CA ILE A 5 -9.22 -1.29 28.50
C ILE A 5 -9.72 -0.13 29.34
N LYS A 6 -10.16 -0.37 30.58
CA LYS A 6 -10.57 0.69 31.51
C LYS A 6 -9.43 1.64 31.87
N LYS A 7 -8.22 1.10 32.09
CA LYS A 7 -7.03 1.91 32.32
C LYS A 7 -6.69 2.80 31.14
N LEU A 8 -6.77 2.26 29.92
CA LEU A 8 -6.53 3.03 28.69
C LEU A 8 -7.57 4.14 28.52
N ALA A 9 -8.83 3.87 28.82
CA ALA A 9 -9.88 4.86 28.80
C ALA A 9 -9.68 5.97 29.85
N LYS A 10 -9.19 5.61 31.05
CA LYS A 10 -8.92 6.52 32.16
C LYS A 10 -7.81 7.53 31.85
N PHE A 11 -6.84 7.17 31.00
CA PHE A 11 -5.73 8.04 30.63
C PHE A 11 -6.01 8.86 29.39
N SER A 12 -7.25 9.13 29.07
CA SER A 12 -7.71 9.95 27.93
C SER A 12 -7.33 9.38 26.58
N ILE A 13 -7.04 8.08 26.53
CA ILE A 13 -6.69 7.44 25.28
C ILE A 13 -7.93 6.73 24.77
N SER A 14 -8.91 7.49 24.29
CA SER A 14 -9.98 6.90 23.52
C SER A 14 -9.41 6.36 22.21
N PRO A 15 -9.95 5.25 21.67
CA PRO A 15 -9.52 4.76 20.35
C PRO A 15 -9.58 5.83 19.26
N VAL A 16 -10.56 6.72 19.34
CA VAL A 16 -10.70 7.86 18.39
C VAL A 16 -9.55 8.83 18.53
N SER A 17 -9.17 9.20 19.77
CA SER A 17 -8.07 10.10 20.03
C SER A 17 -6.73 9.52 19.55
N GLN A 18 -6.50 8.22 19.78
CA GLN A 18 -5.32 7.51 19.27
C GLN A 18 -5.28 7.49 17.75
N TYR A 19 -6.40 7.24 17.12
CA TYR A 19 -6.50 7.22 15.67
C TYR A 19 -6.10 8.56 15.05
N ILE A 20 -6.53 9.66 15.66
CA ILE A 20 -6.22 11.01 15.16
C ILE A 20 -4.77 11.40 15.42
N LYS A 21 -4.24 11.11 16.61
CA LYS A 21 -2.94 11.61 17.06
C LYS A 21 -1.76 10.69 16.76
N ASN A 22 -1.97 9.39 16.68
CA ASN A 22 -0.90 8.42 16.52
C ASN A 22 -0.94 7.79 15.13
N ARG A 23 0.04 8.17 14.29
CA ARG A 23 0.12 7.66 12.92
C ARG A 23 0.25 6.14 12.87
N GLY A 24 1.07 5.55 13.73
CA GLY A 24 1.25 4.10 13.77
C GLY A 24 -0.02 3.35 14.13
N PHE A 25 -0.75 3.86 15.13
CA PHE A 25 -2.03 3.29 15.52
C PHE A 25 -3.06 3.42 14.39
N ARG A 26 -3.11 4.58 13.75
CA ARG A 26 -4.02 4.83 12.62
C ARG A 26 -3.73 3.90 11.46
N GLN A 27 -2.46 3.70 11.11
CA GLN A 27 -2.07 2.79 10.04
C GLN A 27 -2.46 1.34 10.35
N ARG A 28 -2.20 0.88 11.58
CA ARG A 28 -2.57 -0.47 11.99
C ARG A 28 -4.09 -0.68 11.96
N THR A 29 -4.84 0.31 12.40
CA THR A 29 -6.31 0.25 12.39
C THR A 29 -6.86 0.17 10.97
N GLN A 30 -6.33 1.01 10.08
CA GLN A 30 -6.71 1.00 8.66
C GLN A 30 -6.33 -0.32 7.99
N TYR A 31 -5.13 -0.81 8.23
CA TYR A 31 -4.66 -2.07 7.68
C TYR A 31 -5.55 -3.25 8.14
N ALA A 32 -5.87 -3.29 9.43
CA ALA A 32 -6.75 -4.32 9.97
C ALA A 32 -8.14 -4.27 9.33
N HIS A 33 -8.67 -3.07 9.10
CA HIS A 33 -9.93 -2.89 8.40
C HIS A 33 -9.87 -3.41 6.96
N PHE A 34 -8.82 -3.06 6.23
CA PHE A 34 -8.67 -3.49 4.85
C PHE A 34 -8.45 -5.00 4.70
N LEU A 35 -7.87 -5.66 5.72
CA LEU A 35 -7.74 -7.11 5.72
C LEU A 35 -9.09 -7.84 5.72
N THR A 36 -10.15 -7.20 6.18
CA THR A 36 -11.50 -7.76 6.13
C THR A 36 -12.13 -7.65 4.74
N GLY A 37 -11.52 -6.86 3.86
CA GLY A 37 -12.00 -6.67 2.51
C GLY A 37 -11.67 -7.84 1.58
N LYS A 38 -12.24 -7.79 0.39
CA LYS A 38 -12.04 -8.81 -0.62
C LYS A 38 -10.65 -8.71 -1.25
N LEU A 39 -9.99 -9.85 -1.43
CA LEU A 39 -8.71 -9.93 -2.13
C LEU A 39 -8.86 -9.46 -3.58
N ARG A 40 -7.94 -8.62 -4.04
CA ARG A 40 -7.89 -8.13 -5.41
C ARG A 40 -7.02 -9.06 -6.24
N GLU A 41 -7.63 -10.05 -6.86
CA GLU A 41 -6.92 -11.14 -7.54
C GLU A 41 -6.10 -10.69 -8.73
N GLN A 42 -6.48 -9.61 -9.40
CA GLN A 42 -5.79 -9.09 -10.58
C GLN A 42 -5.01 -7.82 -10.28
N THR A 43 -4.39 -7.79 -9.11
CA THR A 43 -3.61 -6.64 -8.67
C THR A 43 -2.23 -7.08 -8.19
N VAL A 44 -1.20 -6.41 -8.71
CA VAL A 44 0.19 -6.58 -8.28
C VAL A 44 0.67 -5.27 -7.68
N LEU A 45 1.23 -5.32 -6.49
CA LEU A 45 1.82 -4.16 -5.84
C LEU A 45 3.35 -4.26 -5.89
N TYR A 46 3.98 -3.21 -6.39
CA TYR A 46 5.43 -3.10 -6.52
C TYR A 46 5.98 -2.03 -5.58
N GLU A 47 7.09 -2.32 -4.95
CA GLU A 47 7.85 -1.34 -4.16
C GLU A 47 9.33 -1.63 -4.33
N SER A 48 10.11 -0.63 -4.72
CA SER A 48 11.54 -0.74 -4.95
C SER A 48 12.27 0.29 -4.10
N TYR A 49 13.34 -0.14 -3.42
CA TYR A 49 14.17 0.73 -2.58
C TYR A 49 13.35 1.58 -1.61
N HIS A 50 12.40 0.96 -0.90
CA HIS A 50 11.50 1.63 0.06
C HIS A 50 10.75 2.82 -0.53
N GLY A 51 10.36 2.69 -1.80
CA GLY A 51 9.57 3.72 -2.49
C GLY A 51 10.38 4.87 -3.08
N LYS A 52 11.71 4.80 -3.07
CA LYS A 52 12.55 5.88 -3.61
C LYS A 52 12.45 6.02 -5.12
N ASN A 53 12.38 4.90 -5.82
CA ASN A 53 12.35 4.90 -7.28
C ASN A 53 11.77 3.59 -7.81
N ALA A 54 11.68 3.50 -9.14
CA ALA A 54 11.25 2.30 -9.83
C ALA A 54 12.41 1.77 -10.67
N THR A 55 13.33 1.06 -10.03
CA THR A 55 14.54 0.53 -10.69
C THR A 55 14.86 -0.87 -10.18
N GLY A 56 15.94 -1.45 -10.71
CA GLY A 56 16.48 -2.72 -10.25
C GLY A 56 15.62 -3.91 -10.62
N ASN A 57 15.70 -4.96 -9.80
CA ASN A 57 15.02 -6.23 -10.07
C ASN A 57 13.49 -6.11 -10.06
N VAL A 58 12.96 -5.25 -9.20
CA VAL A 58 11.51 -5.02 -9.13
C VAL A 58 10.99 -4.43 -10.43
N PHE A 59 11.71 -3.45 -10.98
CA PHE A 59 11.35 -2.84 -12.27
C PHE A 59 11.46 -3.85 -13.42
N ALA A 60 12.49 -4.68 -13.41
CA ALA A 60 12.65 -5.72 -14.41
C ALA A 60 11.51 -6.73 -14.37
N LEU A 61 11.08 -7.14 -13.17
CA LEU A 61 9.92 -8.02 -13.00
C LEU A 61 8.64 -7.37 -13.52
N PHE A 62 8.45 -6.09 -13.22
CA PHE A 62 7.30 -5.33 -13.71
C PHE A 62 7.22 -5.34 -15.24
N LEU A 63 8.34 -5.05 -15.92
CA LEU A 63 8.39 -5.10 -17.38
C LEU A 63 8.06 -6.48 -17.93
N GLY A 64 8.59 -7.53 -17.30
CA GLY A 64 8.30 -8.90 -17.68
C GLY A 64 6.83 -9.26 -17.53
N LEU A 65 6.21 -8.83 -16.43
CA LEU A 65 4.79 -9.09 -16.17
C LEU A 65 3.88 -8.31 -17.14
N LEU A 66 4.27 -7.11 -17.54
CA LEU A 66 3.50 -6.35 -18.53
C LEU A 66 3.46 -7.06 -19.89
N GLU A 67 4.52 -7.78 -20.25
CA GLU A 67 4.59 -8.52 -21.51
C GLU A 67 3.95 -9.90 -21.43
N ASP A 68 3.73 -10.41 -20.23
CA ASP A 68 3.11 -11.72 -20.04
C ASP A 68 1.60 -11.63 -20.25
N PRO A 69 1.04 -12.44 -21.20
CA PRO A 69 -0.40 -12.41 -21.46
C PRO A 69 -1.29 -12.67 -20.23
N GLU A 70 -0.78 -13.43 -19.25
CA GLU A 70 -1.52 -13.71 -18.02
C GLU A 70 -1.64 -12.48 -17.12
N PHE A 71 -0.62 -11.60 -17.10
CA PHE A 71 -0.54 -10.48 -16.18
C PHE A 71 -0.68 -9.11 -16.84
N SER A 72 -0.63 -9.01 -18.16
CA SER A 72 -0.64 -7.74 -18.88
C SER A 72 -1.88 -6.90 -18.59
N ASN A 73 -3.03 -7.54 -18.34
CA ASN A 73 -4.30 -6.87 -18.05
C ASN A 73 -4.54 -6.65 -16.55
N PHE A 74 -3.60 -7.06 -15.70
CA PHE A 74 -3.69 -6.78 -14.26
C PHE A 74 -3.51 -5.30 -13.99
N THR A 75 -3.97 -4.85 -12.83
CA THR A 75 -3.65 -3.52 -12.32
C THR A 75 -2.27 -3.60 -11.66
N HIS A 76 -1.33 -2.83 -12.19
CA HIS A 76 0.03 -2.75 -11.68
C HIS A 76 0.17 -1.48 -10.84
N VAL A 77 0.27 -1.66 -9.53
CA VAL A 77 0.32 -0.55 -8.58
C VAL A 77 1.75 -0.36 -8.09
N TRP A 78 2.27 0.85 -8.25
CA TRP A 78 3.60 1.20 -7.75
C TRP A 78 3.49 2.13 -6.54
N ALA A 79 4.14 1.74 -5.46
CA ALA A 79 4.23 2.55 -4.24
C ALA A 79 5.52 3.37 -4.29
N LEU A 80 5.38 4.69 -4.29
CA LEU A 80 6.50 5.63 -4.31
C LEU A 80 6.38 6.62 -3.16
N ASN A 81 7.52 7.06 -2.63
CA ASN A 81 7.53 8.09 -1.60
C ASN A 81 7.02 9.43 -2.14
N ASN A 82 7.35 9.72 -3.40
CA ASN A 82 6.87 10.93 -4.07
C ASN A 82 6.17 10.55 -5.38
N PRO A 83 4.83 10.58 -5.42
CA PRO A 83 4.09 10.22 -6.63
C PRO A 83 4.16 11.26 -7.75
N LYS A 84 4.96 12.31 -7.57
CA LYS A 84 5.16 13.37 -8.56
C LYS A 84 6.59 13.45 -9.11
N ASP A 85 7.47 12.51 -8.73
CA ASP A 85 8.85 12.51 -9.19
C ASP A 85 9.02 11.90 -10.59
N GLU A 86 10.28 11.84 -11.04
CA GLU A 86 10.62 11.31 -12.37
C GLU A 86 10.22 9.84 -12.54
N SER A 87 10.36 9.03 -11.48
CA SER A 87 9.95 7.63 -11.52
C SER A 87 8.46 7.50 -11.76
N ALA A 88 7.66 8.34 -11.10
CA ALA A 88 6.21 8.36 -11.30
C ALA A 88 5.85 8.75 -12.73
N GLU A 89 6.49 9.77 -13.27
CA GLU A 89 6.25 10.19 -14.66
C GLU A 89 6.57 9.08 -15.66
N MET A 90 7.70 8.41 -15.46
CA MET A 90 8.11 7.30 -16.30
C MET A 90 7.09 6.15 -16.24
N LEU A 91 6.65 5.79 -15.03
CA LEU A 91 5.71 4.69 -14.85
C LEU A 91 4.31 4.97 -15.43
N ARG A 92 3.88 6.22 -15.41
CA ARG A 92 2.56 6.61 -15.96
C ARG A 92 2.43 6.39 -17.46
N LYS A 93 3.53 6.21 -18.17
CA LYS A 93 3.53 5.91 -19.60
C LYS A 93 3.08 4.48 -19.91
N TYR A 94 3.11 3.60 -18.95
CA TYR A 94 2.72 2.21 -19.14
C TYR A 94 1.22 2.04 -18.90
N LYS A 95 0.63 1.11 -19.64
CA LYS A 95 -0.78 0.77 -19.53
C LYS A 95 -1.08 0.06 -18.20
N ASN A 96 -2.25 0.34 -17.63
CA ASN A 96 -2.73 -0.32 -16.42
C ASN A 96 -1.86 -0.09 -15.18
N VAL A 97 -1.10 0.99 -15.16
CA VAL A 97 -0.27 1.37 -14.02
C VAL A 97 -1.00 2.38 -13.15
N ARG A 98 -0.96 2.16 -11.86
CA ARG A 98 -1.46 3.09 -10.86
C ARG A 98 -0.35 3.42 -9.88
N ILE A 99 -0.19 4.69 -9.55
CA ILE A 99 0.84 5.14 -8.62
C ILE A 99 0.17 5.60 -7.34
N ILE A 100 0.70 5.12 -6.21
CA ILE A 100 0.22 5.50 -4.89
C ILE A 100 1.40 5.99 -4.05
N GLU A 101 1.10 6.83 -3.07
CA GLU A 101 2.10 7.28 -2.12
C GLU A 101 2.32 6.20 -1.06
N ARG A 102 3.59 5.86 -0.81
CA ARG A 102 3.97 4.89 0.21
C ARG A 102 3.50 5.38 1.59
N ASN A 103 3.00 4.47 2.41
CA ASN A 103 2.45 4.73 3.75
C ASN A 103 1.16 5.58 3.76
N SER A 104 0.54 5.81 2.61
CA SER A 104 -0.79 6.43 2.54
C SER A 104 -1.88 5.40 2.88
N THR A 105 -3.12 5.86 3.01
CA THR A 105 -4.27 4.96 3.18
C THR A 105 -4.42 4.00 2.00
N ALA A 106 -4.22 4.49 0.78
CA ALA A 106 -4.25 3.66 -0.43
C ALA A 106 -3.15 2.58 -0.39
N TYR A 107 -1.95 2.91 0.07
CA TYR A 107 -0.87 1.95 0.24
C TYR A 107 -1.27 0.82 1.17
N LEU A 108 -1.81 1.13 2.34
CA LEU A 108 -2.25 0.12 3.31
C LEU A 108 -3.34 -0.79 2.73
N LYS A 109 -4.26 -0.22 1.98
CA LYS A 109 -5.30 -0.98 1.30
C LYS A 109 -4.72 -1.98 0.31
N TYR A 110 -3.78 -1.55 -0.54
CA TYR A 110 -3.17 -2.45 -1.52
C TYR A 110 -2.25 -3.48 -0.88
N VAL A 111 -1.50 -3.13 0.17
CA VAL A 111 -0.70 -4.10 0.92
C VAL A 111 -1.60 -5.20 1.50
N ALA A 112 -2.79 -4.83 1.98
CA ALA A 112 -3.74 -5.78 2.56
C ALA A 112 -4.48 -6.62 1.50
N GLN A 113 -4.78 -6.06 0.35
CA GLN A 113 -5.73 -6.64 -0.61
C GLN A 113 -5.13 -7.09 -1.93
N ALA A 114 -3.94 -6.64 -2.33
CA ALA A 114 -3.31 -7.10 -3.55
C ALA A 114 -2.91 -8.58 -3.43
N LYS A 115 -3.18 -9.35 -4.47
CA LYS A 115 -2.83 -10.77 -4.48
C LYS A 115 -1.32 -10.99 -4.52
N TYR A 116 -0.61 -10.14 -5.25
CA TYR A 116 0.84 -10.27 -5.43
C TYR A 116 1.54 -9.03 -4.89
N LEU A 117 2.56 -9.25 -4.07
CA LEU A 117 3.45 -8.22 -3.53
C LEU A 117 4.87 -8.50 -4.00
N ILE A 118 5.50 -7.51 -4.60
CA ILE A 118 6.86 -7.66 -5.13
C ILE A 118 7.80 -6.63 -4.51
#